data_59173d5ade4e021f5ebb0107f2fbbae8
#
_entry.id   59173d5ade4e021f5ebb0107f2fbbae8
#
_cell.length_a   1.000
_cell.length_b   1.000
_cell.length_c   1.000
_cell.angle_alpha   90.00
_cell.angle_beta   90.00
_cell.angle_gamma   90.00
#
_symmetry.space_group_name_H-M   'P 1'
#
loop_
_entity.id
_entity.type
_entity.pdbx_description
1 polymer ?
#
loop_
_entity_poly.entity_id
_entity_poly.type
_entity_poly.pdbx_seq_one_letter_code
_entity_poly.pdbx_strand_id
1 'polypeptide(L)'
;EGISLEEEAAICFAQYHIQGMTPWHTSHSSIAAKGLTGEGYKGHVFWDTELFIFPSLLFTYPEIARNLLEFRYRGLEGARKKARSYGFEGAMFPGEAAKTGEEETPLYAALNIYTGKANKVWSGIKEYHVTADIVYALNQYYEVTKDQKFMDRYGYEIAFEAAQFWYSCAKWDDDHKKFGIYDIIGPDEYTEHVDNNAYTNYMAAYCVRIAGKYAKDLQGRNPKLYQRFNQTLGLEKRRTNWENFLSQIYLPV
;
A
#
# COMPACT_ATOMS: atom_id res chain seq x y z
N GLU A 1 12.53 -25.26 -25.70
CA GLU A 1 12.37 -26.33 -24.70
C GLU A 1 11.13 -26.01 -23.91
N GLY A 2 10.18 -26.98 -23.78
CA GLY A 2 8.96 -26.79 -22.98
C GLY A 2 9.23 -26.97 -21.48
N ILE A 3 8.29 -26.55 -20.65
CA ILE A 3 8.32 -26.82 -19.20
C ILE A 3 8.11 -28.32 -18.94
N SER A 4 8.64 -28.87 -17.88
CA SER A 4 8.40 -30.24 -17.44
C SER A 4 6.97 -30.42 -16.92
N LEU A 5 6.49 -31.67 -16.89
CA LEU A 5 5.18 -32.00 -16.33
C LEU A 5 5.05 -31.59 -14.85
N GLU A 6 6.16 -31.64 -14.10
CA GLU A 6 6.19 -31.24 -12.70
C GLU A 6 6.03 -29.70 -12.54
N GLU A 7 6.73 -28.95 -13.38
CA GLU A 7 6.58 -27.46 -13.41
C GLU A 7 5.18 -27.05 -13.86
N GLU A 8 4.62 -27.72 -14.88
CA GLU A 8 3.25 -27.49 -15.32
C GLU A 8 2.24 -27.76 -14.19
N ALA A 9 2.40 -28.89 -13.49
CA ALA A 9 1.54 -29.23 -12.37
C ALA A 9 1.64 -28.21 -11.23
N ALA A 10 2.84 -27.70 -10.91
CA ALA A 10 3.06 -26.67 -9.90
C ALA A 10 2.39 -25.35 -10.28
N ILE A 11 2.48 -24.93 -11.54
CA ILE A 11 1.82 -23.73 -12.06
C ILE A 11 0.30 -23.87 -11.98
N CYS A 12 -0.25 -25.01 -12.45
CA CYS A 12 -1.69 -25.27 -12.41
C CYS A 12 -2.21 -25.29 -10.97
N PHE A 13 -1.46 -25.88 -10.03
CA PHE A 13 -1.80 -25.90 -8.62
C PHE A 13 -1.86 -24.48 -8.03
N ALA A 14 -0.85 -23.65 -8.28
CA ALA A 14 -0.81 -22.28 -7.83
C ALA A 14 -1.98 -21.44 -8.40
N GLN A 15 -2.24 -21.57 -9.71
CA GLN A 15 -3.37 -20.90 -10.37
C GLN A 15 -4.72 -21.33 -9.80
N TYR A 16 -4.91 -22.62 -9.56
CA TYR A 16 -6.14 -23.14 -8.94
C TYR A 16 -6.42 -22.49 -7.58
N HIS A 17 -5.40 -22.43 -6.72
CA HIS A 17 -5.53 -21.84 -5.39
C HIS A 17 -5.76 -20.33 -5.45
N ILE A 18 -5.02 -19.60 -6.30
CA ILE A 18 -5.24 -18.16 -6.49
C ILE A 18 -6.67 -17.88 -6.97
N GLN A 19 -7.14 -18.62 -7.97
CA GLN A 19 -8.51 -18.49 -8.49
C GLN A 19 -9.55 -18.82 -7.43
N GLY A 20 -9.36 -19.89 -6.65
CA GLY A 20 -10.29 -20.32 -5.61
C GLY A 20 -10.44 -19.32 -4.47
N MET A 21 -9.37 -18.59 -4.11
CA MET A 21 -9.41 -17.59 -3.04
C MET A 21 -9.75 -16.17 -3.51
N THR A 22 -9.83 -15.95 -4.82
CA THR A 22 -10.10 -14.62 -5.41
C THR A 22 -11.58 -14.25 -5.31
N PRO A 23 -11.93 -13.05 -4.81
CA PRO A 23 -13.32 -12.57 -4.72
C PRO A 23 -13.80 -12.04 -6.08
N TRP A 24 -14.23 -12.92 -6.98
CA TRP A 24 -14.55 -12.64 -8.39
C TRP A 24 -15.63 -11.57 -8.61
N HIS A 25 -16.60 -11.47 -7.69
CA HIS A 25 -17.82 -10.69 -7.93
C HIS A 25 -18.00 -9.51 -6.99
N THR A 26 -16.96 -9.15 -6.22
CA THR A 26 -17.10 -8.10 -5.22
C THR A 26 -15.82 -7.29 -5.01
N SER A 27 -15.97 -6.02 -4.68
CA SER A 27 -14.92 -5.14 -4.17
C SER A 27 -15.03 -4.91 -2.65
N HIS A 28 -15.89 -5.68 -1.96
CA HIS A 28 -16.04 -5.59 -0.50
C HIS A 28 -15.14 -6.54 0.28
N SER A 29 -14.44 -7.41 -0.41
CA SER A 29 -13.42 -8.31 0.12
C SER A 29 -12.22 -8.32 -0.82
N SER A 30 -11.10 -8.83 -0.32
CA SER A 30 -9.86 -9.02 -1.07
C SER A 30 -9.29 -10.41 -0.78
N ILE A 31 -8.04 -10.67 -1.15
CA ILE A 31 -7.42 -11.96 -1.01
C ILE A 31 -6.74 -12.03 0.35
N ALA A 32 -7.15 -13.00 1.16
CA ALA A 32 -6.55 -13.23 2.48
C ALA A 32 -5.15 -13.84 2.36
N ALA A 33 -4.24 -13.50 3.26
CA ALA A 33 -2.85 -13.96 3.24
C ALA A 33 -2.69 -15.49 3.19
N LYS A 34 -3.60 -16.25 3.80
CA LYS A 34 -3.63 -17.73 3.78
C LYS A 34 -4.77 -18.31 2.94
N GLY A 35 -5.36 -17.52 2.07
CA GLY A 35 -6.48 -17.95 1.24
C GLY A 35 -7.72 -18.34 2.06
N LEU A 36 -8.52 -19.29 1.55
CA LEU A 36 -9.77 -19.72 2.20
C LEU A 36 -9.60 -20.91 3.14
N THR A 37 -8.48 -21.60 3.09
CA THR A 37 -8.28 -22.86 3.80
C THR A 37 -7.47 -22.72 5.10
N GLY A 38 -6.85 -21.59 5.33
CA GLY A 38 -6.05 -21.30 6.51
C GLY A 38 -6.78 -20.43 7.52
N GLU A 39 -6.83 -20.83 8.79
CA GLU A 39 -7.42 -20.04 9.89
C GLU A 39 -6.49 -18.91 10.38
N GLY A 40 -5.20 -18.97 10.02
CA GLY A 40 -4.24 -17.94 10.39
C GLY A 40 -4.60 -16.61 9.76
N TYR A 41 -4.30 -15.53 10.48
CA TYR A 41 -4.62 -14.13 10.12
C TYR A 41 -6.10 -13.82 9.90
N LYS A 42 -7.02 -14.72 10.29
CA LYS A 42 -8.49 -14.47 10.33
C LYS A 42 -9.10 -13.97 9.03
N GLY A 43 -8.47 -14.26 7.90
CA GLY A 43 -8.91 -13.75 6.59
C GLY A 43 -8.48 -12.31 6.30
N HIS A 44 -7.60 -11.72 7.08
CA HIS A 44 -7.08 -10.37 6.83
C HIS A 44 -6.21 -10.30 5.59
N VAL A 45 -6.19 -9.11 4.98
CA VAL A 45 -5.51 -8.79 3.72
C VAL A 45 -4.22 -8.05 4.02
N PHE A 46 -3.13 -8.56 3.47
CA PHE A 46 -1.78 -8.02 3.63
C PHE A 46 -1.28 -7.40 2.32
N TRP A 47 -0.08 -6.85 2.32
CA TRP A 47 0.59 -6.30 1.15
C TRP A 47 0.99 -7.36 0.10
N ASP A 48 0.98 -8.65 0.50
CA ASP A 48 1.15 -9.79 -0.41
C ASP A 48 0.20 -9.73 -1.59
N THR A 49 -1.02 -9.30 -1.35
CA THR A 49 -2.02 -9.15 -2.41
C THR A 49 -1.55 -8.18 -3.47
N GLU A 50 -1.07 -7.00 -3.09
CA GLU A 50 -0.69 -5.94 -4.01
C GLU A 50 0.62 -6.22 -4.75
N LEU A 51 1.62 -6.82 -4.09
CA LEU A 51 2.92 -7.01 -4.70
C LEU A 51 3.12 -8.35 -5.38
N PHE A 52 2.56 -9.42 -4.83
CA PHE A 52 2.87 -10.78 -5.29
C PHE A 52 1.74 -11.44 -6.07
N ILE A 53 0.48 -11.23 -5.68
CA ILE A 53 -0.67 -11.85 -6.35
C ILE A 53 -1.23 -10.94 -7.46
N PHE A 54 -1.35 -9.66 -7.19
CA PHE A 54 -1.93 -8.67 -8.07
C PHE A 54 -1.37 -8.68 -9.50
N PRO A 55 -0.05 -8.79 -9.74
CA PRO A 55 0.48 -8.81 -11.09
C PRO A 55 -0.08 -9.94 -11.95
N SER A 56 -0.27 -11.13 -11.39
CA SER A 56 -0.86 -12.25 -12.15
C SER A 56 -2.30 -11.97 -12.55
N LEU A 57 -3.10 -11.40 -11.65
CA LEU A 57 -4.50 -11.03 -11.91
C LEU A 57 -4.60 -9.83 -12.84
N LEU A 58 -3.69 -8.88 -12.75
CA LEU A 58 -3.68 -7.70 -13.62
C LEU A 58 -3.57 -8.08 -15.10
N PHE A 59 -2.74 -9.07 -15.43
CA PHE A 59 -2.53 -9.50 -16.82
C PHE A 59 -3.52 -10.53 -17.30
N THR A 60 -4.19 -11.25 -16.40
CA THR A 60 -5.17 -12.29 -16.77
C THR A 60 -6.61 -11.82 -16.60
N TYR A 61 -6.92 -11.08 -15.54
CA TYR A 61 -8.27 -10.66 -15.16
C TYR A 61 -8.25 -9.22 -14.59
N PRO A 62 -8.01 -8.20 -15.42
CA PRO A 62 -7.82 -6.82 -14.95
C PRO A 62 -9.04 -6.24 -14.21
N GLU A 63 -10.23 -6.76 -14.46
CA GLU A 63 -11.44 -6.39 -13.71
C GLU A 63 -11.37 -6.86 -12.24
N ILE A 64 -10.69 -7.96 -11.97
CA ILE A 64 -10.46 -8.44 -10.60
C ILE A 64 -9.41 -7.56 -9.92
N ALA A 65 -8.30 -7.28 -10.60
CA ALA A 65 -7.29 -6.35 -10.10
C ALA A 65 -7.92 -4.99 -9.73
N ARG A 66 -8.85 -4.50 -10.54
CA ARG A 66 -9.66 -3.31 -10.24
C ARG A 66 -10.45 -3.45 -8.94
N ASN A 67 -11.11 -4.58 -8.71
CA ASN A 67 -11.89 -4.82 -7.49
C ASN A 67 -11.00 -4.84 -6.23
N LEU A 68 -9.80 -5.41 -6.32
CA LEU A 68 -8.83 -5.41 -5.22
C LEU A 68 -8.37 -3.98 -4.85
N LEU A 69 -8.15 -3.12 -5.83
CA LEU A 69 -7.84 -1.71 -5.58
C LEU A 69 -9.05 -0.93 -5.04
N GLU A 70 -10.25 -1.24 -5.51
CA GLU A 70 -11.48 -0.63 -4.97
C GLU A 70 -11.70 -1.04 -3.50
N PHE A 71 -11.33 -2.26 -3.11
CA PHE A 71 -11.30 -2.66 -1.71
C PHE A 71 -10.41 -1.74 -0.87
N ARG A 72 -9.20 -1.42 -1.34
CA ARG A 72 -8.32 -0.48 -0.65
C ARG A 72 -8.93 0.93 -0.57
N TYR A 73 -9.58 1.40 -1.62
CA TYR A 73 -10.30 2.68 -1.57
C TYR A 73 -11.44 2.68 -0.53
N ARG A 74 -12.19 1.60 -0.42
CA ARG A 74 -13.25 1.46 0.61
C ARG A 74 -12.69 1.54 2.02
N GLY A 75 -11.47 1.11 2.23
CA GLY A 75 -10.73 1.22 3.49
C GLY A 75 -10.04 2.56 3.72
N LEU A 76 -10.13 3.52 2.80
CA LEU A 76 -9.34 4.76 2.85
C LEU A 76 -9.60 5.59 4.11
N GLU A 77 -10.85 5.64 4.60
CA GLU A 77 -11.15 6.37 5.84
C GLU A 77 -10.55 5.69 7.08
N GLY A 78 -10.48 4.37 7.12
CA GLY A 78 -9.74 3.63 8.14
C GLY A 78 -8.26 3.98 8.13
N ALA A 79 -7.65 4.04 6.94
CA ALA A 79 -6.26 4.44 6.77
C ALA A 79 -6.00 5.90 7.18
N ARG A 80 -6.95 6.83 6.93
CA ARG A 80 -6.89 8.21 7.42
C ARG A 80 -6.97 8.27 8.95
N LYS A 81 -7.84 7.49 9.57
CA LYS A 81 -7.94 7.41 11.03
C LYS A 81 -6.63 6.89 11.63
N LYS A 82 -6.04 5.85 11.02
CA LYS A 82 -4.74 5.31 11.44
C LYS A 82 -3.66 6.41 11.36
N ALA A 83 -3.51 7.12 10.25
CA ALA A 83 -2.55 8.21 10.12
C ALA A 83 -2.74 9.26 11.23
N ARG A 84 -3.97 9.74 11.46
CA ARG A 84 -4.28 10.71 12.52
C ARG A 84 -3.94 10.22 13.92
N SER A 85 -4.15 8.93 14.21
CA SER A 85 -3.83 8.37 15.53
C SER A 85 -2.33 8.34 15.84
N TYR A 86 -1.49 8.40 14.79
CA TYR A 86 -0.04 8.54 14.89
C TYR A 86 0.45 10.00 14.77
N GLY A 87 -0.46 10.96 14.63
CA GLY A 87 -0.13 12.38 14.43
C GLY A 87 0.29 12.72 13.00
N PHE A 88 -0.01 11.84 12.03
CA PHE A 88 0.30 12.04 10.62
C PHE A 88 -0.92 12.53 9.84
N GLU A 89 -0.65 13.13 8.68
CA GLU A 89 -1.66 13.52 7.70
C GLU A 89 -1.80 12.45 6.60
N GLY A 90 -2.85 12.56 5.77
CA GLY A 90 -3.09 11.64 4.67
C GLY A 90 -3.62 10.30 5.13
N ALA A 91 -3.24 9.23 4.45
CA ALA A 91 -3.69 7.87 4.73
C ALA A 91 -2.52 6.91 4.93
N MET A 92 -2.46 6.27 6.09
CA MET A 92 -1.53 5.19 6.44
C MET A 92 -2.32 3.87 6.38
N PHE A 93 -2.13 3.11 5.33
CA PHE A 93 -2.84 1.84 5.19
C PHE A 93 -2.40 0.82 6.23
N PRO A 94 -3.32 -0.03 6.73
CA PRO A 94 -3.02 -1.00 7.77
C PRO A 94 -2.12 -2.13 7.27
N GLY A 95 -1.32 -2.71 8.16
CA GLY A 95 -0.58 -3.94 7.92
C GLY A 95 -1.54 -5.10 7.63
N GLU A 96 -2.51 -5.31 8.51
CA GLU A 96 -3.61 -6.25 8.31
C GLU A 96 -4.92 -5.50 8.06
N ALA A 97 -5.48 -5.62 6.88
CA ALA A 97 -6.71 -4.94 6.49
C ALA A 97 -7.92 -5.88 6.54
N ALA A 98 -9.06 -5.34 7.00
CA ALA A 98 -10.37 -5.93 6.86
C ALA A 98 -11.34 -4.92 6.24
N LYS A 99 -12.65 -5.13 6.41
CA LYS A 99 -13.72 -4.36 5.76
C LYS A 99 -13.65 -2.85 6.00
N THR A 100 -13.22 -2.42 7.19
CA THR A 100 -13.23 -1.00 7.58
C THR A 100 -12.00 -0.24 7.12
N GLY A 101 -10.92 -0.96 6.75
CA GLY A 101 -9.60 -0.39 6.47
C GLY A 101 -8.89 0.15 7.71
N GLU A 102 -9.40 -0.12 8.90
CA GLU A 102 -8.70 0.11 10.17
C GLU A 102 -7.64 -0.99 10.38
N GLU A 103 -6.71 -0.78 11.32
CA GLU A 103 -5.66 -1.75 11.63
C GLU A 103 -6.22 -2.93 12.41
N GLU A 104 -6.02 -4.13 11.91
CA GLU A 104 -6.49 -5.38 12.51
C GLU A 104 -5.34 -6.25 13.05
N THR A 105 -4.08 -5.83 12.87
CA THR A 105 -2.94 -6.55 13.42
C THR A 105 -3.04 -6.62 14.94
N PRO A 106 -2.97 -7.81 15.53
CA PRO A 106 -2.99 -7.94 16.98
C PRO A 106 -1.74 -7.30 17.61
N LEU A 107 -1.90 -6.62 18.74
CA LEU A 107 -0.77 -5.99 19.44
C LEU A 107 0.24 -7.02 20.00
N TYR A 108 -0.21 -8.23 20.24
CA TYR A 108 0.60 -9.32 20.80
C TYR A 108 0.31 -10.62 20.07
N ALA A 109 1.37 -11.34 19.73
CA ALA A 109 1.29 -12.71 19.24
C ALA A 109 0.85 -13.68 20.32
N ALA A 110 0.68 -14.95 19.97
CA ALA A 110 0.43 -16.02 20.93
C ALA A 110 1.55 -16.09 21.99
N LEU A 111 1.21 -16.63 23.17
CA LEU A 111 2.19 -16.84 24.23
C LEU A 111 3.32 -17.74 23.74
N ASN A 112 4.56 -17.28 23.93
CA ASN A 112 5.72 -18.12 23.78
C ASN A 112 5.72 -19.19 24.87
N ILE A 113 5.62 -20.45 24.50
CA ILE A 113 5.49 -21.59 25.43
C ILE A 113 6.70 -21.77 26.34
N TYR A 114 7.87 -21.28 25.94
CA TYR A 114 9.09 -21.41 26.74
C TYR A 114 9.24 -20.28 27.78
N THR A 115 8.81 -19.07 27.43
CA THR A 115 8.99 -17.90 28.30
C THR A 115 7.72 -17.52 29.05
N GLY A 116 6.55 -18.05 28.66
CA GLY A 116 5.25 -17.66 29.20
C GLY A 116 4.83 -16.22 28.89
N LYS A 117 5.55 -15.54 27.98
CA LYS A 117 5.28 -14.14 27.60
C LYS A 117 4.79 -14.05 26.17
N ALA A 118 3.87 -13.13 25.91
CA ALA A 118 3.47 -12.77 24.56
C ALA A 118 4.49 -11.80 23.96
N ASN A 119 4.90 -12.06 22.71
CA ASN A 119 5.74 -11.13 21.96
C ASN A 119 4.87 -10.02 21.38
N LYS A 120 5.36 -8.78 21.45
CA LYS A 120 4.68 -7.65 20.80
C LYS A 120 4.81 -7.76 19.29
N VAL A 121 3.73 -7.50 18.58
CA VAL A 121 3.71 -7.45 17.12
C VAL A 121 3.86 -6.00 16.69
N TRP A 122 4.93 -5.71 15.99
CA TRP A 122 5.26 -4.34 15.58
C TRP A 122 4.79 -3.99 14.17
N SER A 123 4.51 -4.99 13.31
CA SER A 123 4.14 -4.76 11.91
C SER A 123 2.93 -3.83 11.77
N GLY A 124 1.85 -4.04 12.49
CA GLY A 124 0.69 -3.15 12.48
C GLY A 124 0.99 -1.70 12.90
N ILE A 125 2.08 -1.49 13.64
CA ILE A 125 2.47 -0.17 14.15
C ILE A 125 3.50 0.52 13.23
N LYS A 126 4.45 -0.25 12.66
CA LYS A 126 5.69 0.28 12.05
C LYS A 126 5.92 -0.11 10.60
N GLU A 127 5.13 -1.00 10.03
CA GLU A 127 5.27 -1.45 8.65
C GLU A 127 4.61 -0.45 7.68
N TYR A 128 5.28 0.68 7.48
CA TYR A 128 4.72 1.81 6.73
C TYR A 128 4.67 1.56 5.22
N HIS A 129 5.55 0.71 4.68
CA HIS A 129 5.71 0.50 3.25
C HIS A 129 4.44 0.00 2.56
N VAL A 130 3.55 -0.71 3.27
CA VAL A 130 2.24 -1.14 2.77
C VAL A 130 1.48 -0.01 2.07
N THR A 131 1.61 1.22 2.58
CA THR A 131 0.99 2.40 1.98
C THR A 131 1.51 2.70 0.58
N ALA A 132 2.80 2.52 0.33
CA ALA A 132 3.39 2.74 -0.99
C ALA A 132 3.17 1.54 -1.93
N ASP A 133 3.13 0.33 -1.39
CA ASP A 133 2.87 -0.90 -2.14
C ASP A 133 1.51 -0.87 -2.84
N ILE A 134 0.49 -0.32 -2.15
CA ILE A 134 -0.84 -0.10 -2.74
C ILE A 134 -0.77 0.89 -3.91
N VAL A 135 -0.01 1.99 -3.79
CA VAL A 135 0.16 2.96 -4.89
C VAL A 135 0.97 2.36 -6.03
N TYR A 136 1.91 1.48 -5.74
CA TYR A 136 2.65 0.74 -6.77
C TYR A 136 1.70 -0.14 -7.59
N ALA A 137 0.87 -0.95 -6.95
CA ALA A 137 -0.15 -1.76 -7.62
C ALA A 137 -1.15 -0.89 -8.42
N LEU A 138 -1.60 0.22 -7.84
CA LEU A 138 -2.47 1.20 -8.51
C LEU A 138 -1.82 1.75 -9.79
N ASN A 139 -0.54 2.13 -9.74
CA ASN A 139 0.16 2.64 -10.91
C ASN A 139 0.34 1.55 -11.98
N GLN A 140 0.68 0.31 -11.59
CA GLN A 140 0.72 -0.81 -12.52
C GLN A 140 -0.63 -1.02 -13.21
N TYR A 141 -1.72 -1.02 -12.44
CA TYR A 141 -3.08 -1.13 -13.00
C TYR A 141 -3.36 -0.06 -14.04
N TYR A 142 -3.09 1.20 -13.70
CA TYR A 142 -3.35 2.31 -14.60
C TYR A 142 -2.46 2.28 -15.85
N GLU A 143 -1.17 1.93 -15.70
CA GLU A 143 -0.27 1.84 -16.86
C GLU A 143 -0.69 0.72 -17.84
N VAL A 144 -1.23 -0.37 -17.36
CA VAL A 144 -1.70 -1.50 -18.20
C VAL A 144 -3.08 -1.23 -18.79
N THR A 145 -4.04 -0.79 -17.98
CA THR A 145 -5.45 -0.74 -18.40
C THR A 145 -5.89 0.61 -18.96
N LYS A 146 -5.19 1.68 -18.57
CA LYS A 146 -5.59 3.08 -18.85
C LYS A 146 -7.03 3.39 -18.38
N ASP A 147 -7.52 2.70 -17.34
CA ASP A 147 -8.87 2.90 -16.80
C ASP A 147 -9.01 4.26 -16.10
N GLN A 148 -9.23 5.26 -16.92
CA GLN A 148 -9.37 6.65 -16.47
C GLN A 148 -10.60 6.84 -15.55
N LYS A 149 -11.65 6.07 -15.76
CA LYS A 149 -12.87 6.16 -14.92
C LYS A 149 -12.59 5.70 -13.49
N PHE A 150 -11.80 4.65 -13.35
CA PHE A 150 -11.35 4.18 -12.05
C PHE A 150 -10.46 5.24 -11.36
N MET A 151 -9.51 5.80 -12.09
CA MET A 151 -8.62 6.85 -11.56
C MET A 151 -9.42 8.08 -11.10
N ASP A 152 -10.35 8.56 -11.90
CA ASP A 152 -11.17 9.75 -11.58
C ASP A 152 -12.04 9.53 -10.34
N ARG A 153 -12.50 8.30 -10.12
CA ARG A 153 -13.42 7.97 -9.03
C ARG A 153 -12.71 7.59 -7.73
N TYR A 154 -11.57 6.90 -7.82
CA TYR A 154 -10.91 6.24 -6.70
C TYR A 154 -9.39 6.46 -6.67
N GLY A 155 -8.70 6.22 -7.80
CA GLY A 155 -7.26 6.05 -7.82
C GLY A 155 -6.49 7.31 -7.43
N TYR A 156 -6.93 8.49 -7.89
CA TYR A 156 -6.25 9.74 -7.54
C TYR A 156 -6.30 10.02 -6.05
N GLU A 157 -7.43 9.76 -5.40
CA GLU A 157 -7.58 10.02 -3.96
C GLU A 157 -6.68 9.09 -3.14
N ILE A 158 -6.60 7.80 -3.50
CA ILE A 158 -5.65 6.87 -2.88
C ILE A 158 -4.22 7.41 -2.98
N ALA A 159 -3.78 7.76 -4.19
CA ALA A 159 -2.40 8.22 -4.42
C ALA A 159 -2.07 9.52 -3.68
N PHE A 160 -2.99 10.49 -3.67
CA PHE A 160 -2.77 11.78 -3.02
C PHE A 160 -2.72 11.68 -1.51
N GLU A 161 -3.58 10.87 -0.92
CA GLU A 161 -3.60 10.65 0.52
C GLU A 161 -2.39 9.81 1.00
N ALA A 162 -2.00 8.81 0.24
CA ALA A 162 -0.78 8.04 0.53
C ALA A 162 0.48 8.92 0.44
N ALA A 163 0.59 9.75 -0.59
CA ALA A 163 1.73 10.67 -0.72
C ALA A 163 1.78 11.70 0.42
N GLN A 164 0.63 12.18 0.89
CA GLN A 164 0.59 13.09 2.03
C GLN A 164 1.03 12.40 3.32
N PHE A 165 0.70 11.12 3.52
CA PHE A 165 1.22 10.35 4.64
C PHE A 165 2.75 10.32 4.62
N TRP A 166 3.37 9.97 3.50
CA TRP A 166 4.82 9.89 3.37
C TRP A 166 5.53 11.22 3.65
N TYR A 167 4.98 12.32 3.15
CA TYR A 167 5.50 13.64 3.47
C TYR A 167 5.40 13.96 4.96
N SER A 168 4.27 13.63 5.59
CA SER A 168 4.00 13.99 6.99
C SER A 168 4.74 13.12 8.02
N CYS A 169 5.06 11.86 7.68
CA CYS A 169 5.78 10.96 8.58
C CYS A 169 7.31 11.13 8.51
N ALA A 170 7.81 11.67 7.41
CA ALA A 170 9.24 11.93 7.26
C ALA A 170 9.70 13.08 8.17
N LYS A 171 10.88 12.93 8.74
CA LYS A 171 11.49 13.94 9.61
C LYS A 171 12.71 14.56 8.92
N TRP A 172 12.83 15.86 9.05
CA TRP A 172 14.02 16.57 8.60
C TRP A 172 15.20 16.26 9.50
N ASP A 173 16.32 15.89 8.90
CA ASP A 173 17.61 15.66 9.55
C ASP A 173 18.51 16.87 9.25
N ASP A 174 18.83 17.63 10.30
CA ASP A 174 19.61 18.84 10.17
C ASP A 174 21.09 18.57 9.87
N ASP A 175 21.60 17.41 10.26
CA ASP A 175 23.00 17.04 10.04
C ASP A 175 23.23 16.63 8.59
N HIS A 176 22.33 15.82 8.04
CA HIS A 176 22.43 15.32 6.67
C HIS A 176 21.72 16.20 5.63
N LYS A 177 20.93 17.21 6.08
CA LYS A 177 20.09 18.05 5.22
C LYS A 177 19.17 17.22 4.30
N LYS A 178 18.54 16.18 4.88
CA LYS A 178 17.67 15.22 4.19
C LYS A 178 16.43 14.92 5.01
N PHE A 179 15.34 14.55 4.33
CA PHE A 179 14.22 13.88 4.98
C PHE A 179 14.55 12.41 5.19
N GLY A 180 14.38 11.92 6.41
CA GLY A 180 14.53 10.51 6.77
C GLY A 180 13.22 9.91 7.29
N ILE A 181 13.11 8.58 7.23
CA ILE A 181 12.01 7.79 7.81
C ILE A 181 12.63 6.90 8.88
N TYR A 182 12.12 7.01 10.11
CA TYR A 182 12.77 6.47 11.29
C TYR A 182 11.87 5.52 12.06
N ASP A 183 12.50 4.57 12.74
CA ASP A 183 11.89 3.65 13.68
C ASP A 183 10.74 2.84 13.07
N ILE A 184 11.02 2.24 11.90
CA ILE A 184 10.06 1.46 11.13
C ILE A 184 10.49 -0.01 11.02
N ILE A 185 9.62 -0.83 10.46
CA ILE A 185 9.91 -2.17 9.96
C ILE A 185 9.87 -2.12 8.43
N GLY A 186 10.91 -2.66 7.78
CA GLY A 186 10.93 -2.89 6.34
C GLY A 186 10.29 -4.24 5.97
N PRO A 187 10.45 -4.69 4.72
CA PRO A 187 9.97 -6.00 4.28
C PRO A 187 10.58 -7.20 5.01
N ASP A 188 11.74 -7.00 5.64
CA ASP A 188 12.33 -7.97 6.58
C ASP A 188 11.80 -7.68 7.99
N GLU A 189 10.76 -8.40 8.39
CA GLU A 189 10.10 -8.23 9.68
C GLU A 189 10.95 -8.67 10.87
N TYR A 190 12.03 -9.42 10.67
CA TYR A 190 12.97 -9.78 11.74
C TYR A 190 13.83 -8.61 12.21
N THR A 191 13.95 -7.58 11.35
CA THR A 191 14.75 -6.39 11.67
C THR A 191 13.79 -5.26 12.07
N GLU A 192 13.43 -5.26 13.35
CA GLU A 192 12.59 -4.23 13.95
C GLU A 192 13.37 -2.94 14.24
N HIS A 193 12.68 -1.78 14.25
CA HIS A 193 13.23 -0.48 14.64
C HIS A 193 14.38 0.02 13.75
N VAL A 194 14.17 -0.02 12.43
CA VAL A 194 15.17 0.41 11.44
C VAL A 194 14.96 1.87 11.05
N ASP A 195 16.07 2.60 10.94
CA ASP A 195 16.09 3.96 10.41
C ASP A 195 16.48 3.92 8.93
N ASN A 196 15.77 4.70 8.12
CA ASN A 196 16.08 4.86 6.70
C ASN A 196 16.24 3.55 5.93
N ASN A 197 15.30 2.61 6.15
CA ASN A 197 15.25 1.37 5.39
C ASN A 197 15.21 1.66 3.88
N ALA A 198 16.09 1.01 3.11
CA ALA A 198 16.23 1.27 1.69
C ALA A 198 14.90 1.06 0.93
N TYR A 199 14.26 -0.09 1.10
CA TYR A 199 12.99 -0.38 0.43
C TYR A 199 11.95 0.71 0.74
N THR A 200 11.75 1.00 2.03
CA THR A 200 10.75 1.97 2.49
C THR A 200 11.00 3.36 1.93
N ASN A 201 12.25 3.85 1.96
CA ASN A 201 12.58 5.19 1.46
C ASN A 201 12.41 5.28 -0.07
N TYR A 202 12.82 4.26 -0.83
CA TYR A 202 12.61 4.21 -2.28
C TYR A 202 11.13 4.13 -2.65
N MET A 203 10.34 3.32 -1.93
CA MET A 203 8.91 3.19 -2.15
C MET A 203 8.13 4.46 -1.75
N ALA A 204 8.54 5.14 -0.68
CA ALA A 204 8.00 6.44 -0.31
C ALA A 204 8.25 7.48 -1.40
N ALA A 205 9.50 7.58 -1.90
CA ALA A 205 9.86 8.47 -3.00
C ALA A 205 9.07 8.12 -4.28
N TYR A 206 8.92 6.84 -4.59
CA TYR A 206 8.11 6.38 -5.72
C TYR A 206 6.66 6.83 -5.59
N CYS A 207 6.02 6.58 -4.43
CA CYS A 207 4.64 6.94 -4.15
C CYS A 207 4.40 8.44 -4.35
N VAL A 208 5.25 9.29 -3.74
CA VAL A 208 5.13 10.74 -3.85
C VAL A 208 5.36 11.23 -5.29
N ARG A 209 6.29 10.62 -6.02
CA ARG A 209 6.54 10.94 -7.44
C ARG A 209 5.34 10.62 -8.32
N ILE A 210 4.73 9.44 -8.12
CA ILE A 210 3.52 9.04 -8.87
C ILE A 210 2.36 9.98 -8.57
N ALA A 211 2.13 10.34 -7.32
CA ALA A 211 1.09 11.31 -6.94
C ALA A 211 1.32 12.68 -7.58
N GLY A 212 2.56 13.16 -7.61
CA GLY A 212 2.94 14.41 -8.28
C GLY A 212 2.67 14.38 -9.79
N LYS A 213 3.04 13.26 -10.46
CA LYS A 213 2.72 13.01 -11.88
C LYS A 213 1.20 13.05 -12.11
N TYR A 214 0.45 12.30 -11.31
CA TYR A 214 -1.00 12.24 -11.42
C TYR A 214 -1.67 13.60 -11.22
N ALA A 215 -1.20 14.39 -10.26
CA ALA A 215 -1.75 15.72 -10.01
C ALA A 215 -1.51 16.66 -11.20
N LYS A 216 -0.32 16.62 -11.81
CA LYS A 216 0.03 17.40 -13.00
C LYS A 216 -0.83 16.98 -14.20
N ASP A 217 -0.93 15.67 -14.45
CA ASP A 217 -1.70 15.14 -15.58
C ASP A 217 -3.19 15.46 -15.40
N LEU A 218 -3.73 15.31 -14.17
CA LEU A 218 -5.10 15.65 -13.85
C LEU A 218 -5.40 17.14 -14.06
N GLN A 219 -4.48 18.03 -13.67
CA GLN A 219 -4.62 19.48 -13.85
C GLN A 219 -4.79 19.85 -15.33
N GLY A 220 -4.03 19.20 -16.22
CA GLY A 220 -4.14 19.41 -17.66
C GLY A 220 -5.37 18.77 -18.29
N ARG A 221 -5.71 17.56 -17.87
CA ARG A 221 -6.79 16.75 -18.48
C ARG A 221 -8.18 17.11 -17.96
N ASN A 222 -8.35 17.29 -16.66
CA ASN A 222 -9.64 17.57 -16.01
C ASN A 222 -9.49 18.63 -14.89
N PRO A 223 -9.38 19.92 -15.28
CA PRO A 223 -9.19 21.01 -14.30
C PRO A 223 -10.30 21.09 -13.25
N LYS A 224 -11.53 20.71 -13.58
CA LYS A 224 -12.65 20.72 -12.62
C LYS A 224 -12.44 19.69 -11.51
N LEU A 225 -12.03 18.48 -11.85
CA LEU A 225 -11.72 17.44 -10.86
C LEU A 225 -10.48 17.81 -10.04
N TYR A 226 -9.46 18.39 -10.68
CA TYR A 226 -8.29 18.92 -9.98
C TYR A 226 -8.68 19.97 -8.94
N GLN A 227 -9.53 20.94 -9.30
CA GLN A 227 -10.01 21.97 -8.38
C GLN A 227 -10.81 21.38 -7.21
N ARG A 228 -11.60 20.35 -7.44
CA ARG A 228 -12.29 19.64 -6.35
C ARG A 228 -11.27 19.06 -5.36
N PHE A 229 -10.24 18.36 -5.82
CA PHE A 229 -9.19 17.85 -4.94
C PHE A 229 -8.38 18.96 -4.28
N ASN A 230 -8.16 20.08 -4.97
CA ASN A 230 -7.50 21.23 -4.36
C ASN A 230 -8.31 21.81 -3.20
N GLN A 231 -9.64 21.92 -3.35
CA GLN A 231 -10.53 22.40 -2.29
C GLN A 231 -10.61 21.43 -1.10
N THR A 232 -10.65 20.13 -1.35
CA THR A 232 -10.83 19.11 -0.29
C THR A 232 -9.54 18.69 0.38
N LEU A 233 -8.43 18.63 -0.36
CA LEU A 233 -7.15 18.09 0.09
C LEU A 233 -6.02 19.14 0.15
N GLY A 234 -6.23 20.34 -0.40
CA GLY A 234 -5.16 21.34 -0.52
C GLY A 234 -4.06 20.91 -1.50
N LEU A 235 -4.45 20.30 -2.63
CA LEU A 235 -3.55 19.59 -3.54
C LEU A 235 -2.40 20.45 -4.08
N GLU A 236 -2.64 21.73 -4.34
CA GLU A 236 -1.61 22.67 -4.81
C GLU A 236 -0.48 22.85 -3.79
N LYS A 237 -0.83 23.07 -2.52
CA LYS A 237 0.14 23.14 -1.43
C LYS A 237 0.87 21.81 -1.23
N ARG A 238 0.13 20.68 -1.28
CA ARG A 238 0.72 19.36 -1.15
C ARG A 238 1.75 19.08 -2.22
N ARG A 239 1.49 19.46 -3.48
CA ARG A 239 2.45 19.28 -4.59
C ARG A 239 3.79 19.98 -4.33
N THR A 240 3.75 21.24 -3.86
CA THR A 240 4.96 21.97 -3.49
C THR A 240 5.74 21.24 -2.39
N ASN A 241 5.05 20.73 -1.39
CA ASN A 241 5.66 19.95 -0.32
C ASN A 241 6.27 18.63 -0.84
N TRP A 242 5.58 17.93 -1.74
CA TRP A 242 6.06 16.70 -2.35
C TRP A 242 7.30 16.91 -3.24
N GLU A 243 7.35 18.00 -3.99
CA GLU A 243 8.53 18.38 -4.78
C GLU A 243 9.75 18.62 -3.88
N ASN A 244 9.56 19.34 -2.77
CA ASN A 244 10.59 19.55 -1.76
C ASN A 244 11.06 18.22 -1.13
N PHE A 245 10.13 17.38 -0.72
CA PHE A 245 10.44 16.05 -0.17
C PHE A 245 11.25 15.20 -1.15
N LEU A 246 10.83 15.12 -2.41
CA LEU A 246 11.51 14.32 -3.43
C LEU A 246 12.93 14.80 -3.74
N SER A 247 13.19 16.09 -3.62
CA SER A 247 14.52 16.65 -3.84
C SER A 247 15.50 16.38 -2.70
N GLN A 248 14.98 16.02 -1.52
CA GLN A 248 15.75 15.97 -0.29
C GLN A 248 15.58 14.68 0.53
N ILE A 249 14.77 13.72 0.07
CA ILE A 249 14.67 12.43 0.78
C ILE A 249 16.00 11.68 0.75
N TYR A 250 16.36 11.09 1.88
CA TYR A 250 17.51 10.21 1.98
C TYR A 250 17.21 8.87 1.29
N LEU A 251 17.97 8.57 0.26
CA LEU A 251 17.93 7.28 -0.45
C LEU A 251 19.24 6.55 -0.19
N PRO A 252 19.23 5.48 0.62
CA PRO A 252 20.42 4.67 0.87
C PRO A 252 20.98 4.06 -0.41
N VAL A 253 22.30 3.99 -0.52
CA VAL A 253 23.05 3.41 -1.65
C VAL A 253 23.62 2.09 -1.23
#